data_44f872315cb211072a561df8faf32ca9
#
_entry.id   44f872315cb211072a561df8faf32ca9
#
_cell.length_a   1.000
_cell.length_b   1.000
_cell.length_c   1.000
_cell.angle_alpha   90.00
_cell.angle_beta   90.00
_cell.angle_gamma   90.00
#
_symmetry.space_group_name_H-M   'P 1'
#
loop_
_entity.id
_entity.type
_entity.pdbx_description
1 polymer ?
#
loop_
_entity_poly.entity_id
_entity_poly.type
_entity_poly.pdbx_seq_one_letter_code
_entity_poly.pdbx_strand_id
1 'polypeptide(L)'
;MLEFTKREYANEYSVWCTEEDYFVGTLWYDEGKGWHFSSFDDCTGYHINDLQDIINKVNELNDLVKDSEYFKHQKELLDGNN
;
A
#
# COMPACT_ATOMS: atom_id res chain seq x y z
N MET A 1 -13.89 6.94 -7.39
CA MET A 1 -12.44 6.99 -7.59
C MET A 1 -11.72 7.24 -6.28
N LEU A 2 -10.60 6.60 -6.06
CA LEU A 2 -9.83 6.79 -4.82
C LEU A 2 -8.73 7.81 -5.04
N GLU A 3 -8.45 8.58 -3.98
CA GLU A 3 -7.34 9.52 -3.96
C GLU A 3 -6.33 9.07 -2.92
N PHE A 4 -5.06 9.00 -3.30
CA PHE A 4 -3.96 8.59 -2.45
C PHE A 4 -3.08 9.79 -2.15
N THR A 5 -3.06 10.22 -0.90
CA THR A 5 -2.31 11.40 -0.48
C THR A 5 -1.19 11.01 0.46
N LYS A 6 0.05 11.27 0.06
CA LYS A 6 1.21 10.96 0.89
C LYS A 6 1.27 11.87 2.11
N ARG A 7 1.50 11.28 3.27
CA ARG A 7 1.72 12.04 4.50
C ARG A 7 3.13 12.65 4.50
N GLU A 8 3.25 13.85 5.03
CA GLU A 8 4.48 14.63 4.97
C GLU A 8 5.63 14.00 5.75
N TYR A 9 5.34 13.43 6.92
CA TYR A 9 6.37 12.96 7.84
C TYR A 9 6.38 11.45 8.05
N ALA A 10 5.72 10.70 7.19
CA ALA A 10 5.62 9.26 7.35
C ALA A 10 5.57 8.56 6.00
N ASN A 11 6.02 7.32 5.95
CA ASN A 11 5.87 6.48 4.77
C ASN A 11 4.47 5.91 4.75
N GLU A 12 3.50 6.78 4.52
CA GLU A 12 2.09 6.45 4.52
C GLU A 12 1.35 7.25 3.49
N TYR A 13 0.25 6.68 2.99
CA TYR A 13 -0.71 7.37 2.13
C TYR A 13 -2.08 7.26 2.78
N SER A 14 -2.77 8.38 2.86
CA SER A 14 -4.19 8.39 3.21
C SER A 14 -5.00 8.06 1.96
N VAL A 15 -6.00 7.21 2.09
CA VAL A 15 -6.85 6.79 0.99
C VAL A 15 -8.26 7.32 1.21
N TRP A 16 -8.76 8.11 0.26
CA TRP A 16 -10.08 8.73 0.32
C TRP A 16 -10.90 8.33 -0.88
N CYS A 17 -12.19 8.13 -0.66
CA CYS A 17 -13.15 7.97 -1.73
C CYS A 17 -13.69 9.37 -2.08
N THR A 18 -13.34 9.87 -3.25
CA THR A 18 -13.72 11.23 -3.66
C THR A 18 -15.20 11.35 -4.02
N GLU A 19 -15.81 10.27 -4.48
CA GLU A 19 -17.22 10.28 -4.88
C GLU A 19 -18.16 10.33 -3.68
N GLU A 20 -17.80 9.62 -2.63
CA GLU A 20 -18.65 9.53 -1.43
C GLU A 20 -18.09 10.32 -0.25
N ASP A 21 -16.95 10.96 -0.44
CA ASP A 21 -16.30 11.85 0.53
C ASP A 21 -16.12 11.18 1.89
N TYR A 22 -15.47 10.01 1.90
CA TYR A 22 -15.13 9.34 3.15
C TYR A 22 -13.71 8.78 3.14
N PHE A 23 -13.15 8.61 4.32
CA PHE A 23 -11.83 8.04 4.53
C PHE A 23 -11.88 6.52 4.45
N VAL A 24 -11.13 5.96 3.51
CA VAL A 24 -11.13 4.52 3.24
C VAL A 24 -10.14 3.78 4.14
N GLY A 25 -8.95 4.33 4.30
CA GLY A 25 -7.91 3.68 5.09
C GLY A 25 -6.54 4.26 4.80
N THR A 26 -5.52 3.48 5.09
CA THR A 26 -4.14 3.93 4.99
C THR A 26 -3.29 2.87 4.29
N LEU A 27 -2.43 3.32 3.36
CA LEU A 27 -1.31 2.52 2.87
C LEU A 27 -0.11 2.86 3.73
N TRP A 28 0.61 1.86 4.20
CA TRP A 28 1.79 2.07 5.04
C TRP A 28 2.89 1.08 4.69
N TYR A 29 4.12 1.51 4.95
CA TYR A 29 5.31 0.74 4.63
C TYR A 29 5.83 0.02 5.86
N ASP A 30 6.08 -1.28 5.69
CA ASP A 30 6.68 -2.14 6.72
C ASP A 30 8.03 -2.63 6.20
N GLU A 31 9.09 -2.32 6.91
CA GLU A 31 10.42 -2.75 6.51
C GLU A 31 10.51 -4.27 6.36
N GLY A 32 11.02 -4.70 5.22
CA GLY A 32 11.16 -6.11 4.91
C GLY A 32 9.91 -6.78 4.37
N LYS A 33 8.76 -6.12 4.45
CA LYS A 33 7.49 -6.69 3.94
C LYS A 33 6.87 -5.87 2.83
N GLY A 34 7.22 -4.58 2.73
CA GLY A 34 6.69 -3.70 1.70
C GLY A 34 5.46 -2.93 2.13
N TRP A 35 4.69 -2.50 1.16
CA TRP A 35 3.49 -1.68 1.39
C TRP A 35 2.28 -2.54 1.68
N HIS A 36 1.45 -2.07 2.61
CA HIS A 36 0.22 -2.74 3.05
C HIS A 36 -0.93 -1.76 3.07
N PHE A 37 -2.15 -2.29 2.97
CA PHE A 37 -3.36 -1.51 3.14
C PHE A 37 -4.04 -1.90 4.45
N SER A 38 -4.41 -0.87 5.24
CA SER A 38 -5.23 -1.04 6.44
C SER A 38 -6.54 -0.29 6.28
N SER A 39 -7.65 -1.01 6.38
CA SER A 39 -8.98 -0.43 6.28
C SER A 39 -9.31 0.35 7.54
N PHE A 40 -9.97 1.51 7.36
CA PHE A 40 -10.44 2.32 8.48
C PHE A 40 -11.66 1.69 9.18
N ASP A 41 -12.53 1.08 8.39
CA ASP A 41 -13.79 0.52 8.90
C ASP A 41 -13.97 -0.91 8.43
N ASP A 42 -14.01 -1.85 9.36
CA ASP A 42 -14.15 -3.27 9.06
C ASP A 42 -15.53 -3.65 8.54
N CYS A 43 -16.52 -2.81 8.78
CA CYS A 43 -17.89 -3.10 8.41
C CYS A 43 -18.25 -2.66 7.00
N THR A 44 -17.37 -1.94 6.34
CA THR A 44 -17.63 -1.36 5.03
C THR A 44 -17.31 -2.34 3.93
N GLY A 45 -18.25 -2.53 3.01
CA GLY A 45 -17.96 -3.24 1.77
C GLY A 45 -17.26 -2.32 0.79
N TYR A 46 -16.43 -2.90 -0.07
CA TYR A 46 -15.72 -2.15 -1.10
C TYR A 46 -16.21 -2.57 -2.48
N HIS A 47 -16.27 -1.60 -3.40
CA HIS A 47 -16.50 -1.91 -4.80
C HIS A 47 -15.25 -2.54 -5.40
N ILE A 48 -15.45 -3.45 -6.34
CA ILE A 48 -14.33 -4.14 -7.01
C ILE A 48 -13.35 -3.16 -7.64
N ASN A 49 -13.86 -2.09 -8.25
CA ASN A 49 -13.00 -1.09 -8.87
C ASN A 49 -12.10 -0.39 -7.86
N ASP A 50 -12.62 -0.10 -6.67
CA ASP A 50 -11.84 0.53 -5.61
C ASP A 50 -10.78 -0.43 -5.07
N LEU A 51 -11.12 -1.70 -4.88
CA LEU A 51 -10.16 -2.72 -4.49
C LEU A 51 -9.05 -2.85 -5.52
N GLN A 52 -9.39 -2.80 -6.80
CA GLN A 52 -8.40 -2.88 -7.88
C GLN A 52 -7.47 -1.68 -7.85
N ASP A 53 -7.99 -0.48 -7.58
CA ASP A 53 -7.16 0.73 -7.45
C ASP A 53 -6.17 0.60 -6.30
N ILE A 54 -6.61 0.05 -5.17
CA ILE A 54 -5.74 -0.19 -4.01
C ILE A 54 -4.64 -1.20 -4.37
N ILE A 55 -5.00 -2.31 -5.00
CA ILE A 55 -4.05 -3.34 -5.42
C ILE A 55 -3.02 -2.74 -6.38
N ASN A 56 -3.47 -1.98 -7.35
CA ASN A 56 -2.58 -1.35 -8.34
C ASN A 56 -1.60 -0.39 -7.66
N LYS A 57 -2.08 0.40 -6.70
CA LYS A 57 -1.24 1.35 -6.00
C LYS A 57 -0.20 0.64 -5.12
N VAL A 58 -0.60 -0.39 -4.40
CA VAL A 58 0.31 -1.18 -3.59
C VAL A 58 1.39 -1.82 -4.47
N ASN A 59 1.00 -2.38 -5.60
CA ASN A 59 1.95 -2.99 -6.54
C ASN A 59 2.92 -1.96 -7.10
N GLU A 60 2.43 -0.77 -7.45
CA GLU A 60 3.28 0.33 -7.93
C GLU A 60 4.31 0.71 -6.89
N LEU A 61 3.89 0.90 -5.64
CA LEU A 61 4.78 1.28 -4.56
C LEU A 61 5.80 0.18 -4.25
N ASN A 62 5.38 -1.08 -4.26
CA ASN A 62 6.28 -2.21 -4.04
C ASN A 62 7.29 -2.38 -5.17
N ASP A 63 6.90 -2.07 -6.40
CA ASP A 63 7.83 -2.10 -7.54
C ASP A 63 8.94 -1.06 -7.38
N LEU A 64 8.63 0.09 -6.78
CA LEU A 64 9.65 1.12 -6.52
C LEU A 64 10.65 0.67 -5.45
N VAL A 65 10.18 0.01 -4.38
CA VAL A 65 11.07 -0.40 -3.29
C VAL A 65 11.81 -1.70 -3.56
N LYS A 66 11.32 -2.56 -4.44
CA LYS A 66 12.02 -3.81 -4.75
C LYS A 66 13.41 -3.57 -5.37
N ASP A 67 13.63 -2.38 -5.92
CA ASP A 67 14.92 -1.98 -6.45
C ASP A 67 15.82 -1.34 -5.39
N SER A 68 15.33 -1.12 -4.17
CA SER A 68 16.15 -0.62 -3.08
C SER A 68 17.10 -1.72 -2.62
N GLU A 69 18.27 -1.31 -2.18
CA GLU A 69 19.30 -2.26 -1.73
C GLU A 69 18.83 -3.09 -0.55
N TYR A 70 18.11 -2.48 0.38
CA TYR A 70 17.58 -3.19 1.54
C TYR A 70 16.59 -4.28 1.13
N PHE A 71 15.66 -3.96 0.26
CA PHE A 71 14.65 -4.90 -0.20
C PHE A 71 15.28 -6.05 -0.98
N LYS A 72 16.25 -5.75 -1.83
CA LYS A 72 17.00 -6.79 -2.56
C LYS A 72 17.72 -7.73 -1.61
N HIS A 73 18.34 -7.18 -0.57
CA HIS A 73 19.04 -7.98 0.42
C HIS A 73 18.10 -8.95 1.13
N GLN A 74 16.92 -8.49 1.52
CA GLN A 74 15.92 -9.34 2.16
C GLN A 74 15.46 -10.46 1.23
N LYS A 75 15.26 -10.13 -0.04
CA LYS A 75 14.85 -11.12 -1.04
C LYS A 75 15.94 -12.17 -1.25
N GLU A 76 17.19 -11.74 -1.32
CA GLU A 76 18.33 -12.66 -1.47
C GLU A 76 18.44 -13.62 -0.31
N LEU A 77 18.23 -13.13 0.92
CA LEU A 77 18.26 -13.99 2.10
C LEU A 77 17.18 -15.07 2.07
N LEU A 78 15.97 -14.70 1.60
CA LEU A 78 14.89 -15.64 1.47
C LEU A 78 15.13 -16.66 0.36
N ASP A 79 15.62 -16.19 -0.79
CA ASP A 79 15.89 -17.07 -1.94
C ASP A 79 17.12 -17.93 -1.73
N GLY A 80 18.12 -17.42 -1.02
CA GLY A 80 19.39 -18.10 -0.79
C GLY A 80 19.31 -19.28 0.16
N ASN A 81 18.20 -19.44 0.86
CA ASN A 81 17.98 -20.54 1.79
C ASN A 81 17.26 -21.74 1.18
N ASN A 82 17.06 -21.70 -0.09
CA ASN A 82 16.40 -22.81 -0.82
C ASN A 82 17.40 -23.84 -1.31
#